data_4d72a77e5d902bd4f147389310325861
#
_entry.id   4d72a77e5d902bd4f147389310325861
#
_cell.length_a   1.000
_cell.length_b   1.000
_cell.length_c   1.000
_cell.angle_alpha   90.00
_cell.angle_beta   90.00
_cell.angle_gamma   90.00
#
_symmetry.space_group_name_H-M   'P 1'
#
loop_
_entity.id
_entity.type
_entity.pdbx_description
1 polymer ?
#
loop_
_entity_poly.entity_id
_entity_poly.type
_entity_poly.pdbx_seq_one_letter_code
_entity_poly.pdbx_strand_id
1 'polypeptide(L)'
;MCIRDRVGSHTNALSKYLKGQLGEHDVEVEIFDLAEKPIHQLDFAGTTQAVDEIKNNVKSLQNKAMEADFLILGTPNYHGSFSGILKNALDHLNMDHFKMKPVGLICNSGGIVSSEPLSHLRVIVRSLLGIAVPTQIATHDSDYAKLEDGTLYLEDNEFQLRSKLFVDQIVSFVTNSPYAVSYTH
;
A
#
# COMPACT_ATOMS: atom_id res chain seq x y z
N MET A 1 -7.24 -2.56 -1.38
CA MET A 1 -6.91 -1.58 -0.29
C MET A 1 -5.49 -1.06 -0.45
N CYS A 2 -5.24 0.21 -0.21
CA CYS A 2 -3.90 0.82 -0.19
C CYS A 2 -3.54 1.26 1.24
N ILE A 3 -2.38 0.83 1.75
CA ILE A 3 -1.88 1.18 3.10
C ILE A 3 -0.70 2.12 2.91
N ARG A 4 -0.72 3.31 3.54
CA ARG A 4 0.33 4.32 3.46
C ARG A 4 0.55 5.02 4.81
N ASP A 5 1.62 5.80 4.94
CA ASP A 5 2.16 6.22 6.22
C ASP A 5 2.14 7.74 6.53
N ARG A 6 1.75 8.64 5.58
CA ARG A 6 1.77 10.10 5.84
C ARG A 6 0.78 10.89 4.98
N VAL A 7 0.01 11.79 5.61
CA VAL A 7 -0.90 12.73 4.94
C VAL A 7 -0.12 13.71 4.07
N GLY A 8 -0.66 14.05 2.88
CA GLY A 8 -0.10 15.08 2.01
C GLY A 8 1.29 14.78 1.45
N SER A 9 1.76 13.52 1.53
CA SER A 9 3.04 13.10 1.01
C SER A 9 2.98 12.74 -0.48
N HIS A 10 4.15 12.67 -1.14
CA HIS A 10 4.27 12.16 -2.51
C HIS A 10 3.70 10.73 -2.63
N THR A 11 3.91 9.86 -1.65
CA THR A 11 3.27 8.54 -1.58
C THR A 11 1.74 8.63 -1.55
N ASN A 12 1.17 9.68 -0.93
CA ASN A 12 -0.28 9.92 -0.97
C ASN A 12 -0.74 10.30 -2.38
N ALA A 13 -0.03 11.22 -3.04
CA ALA A 13 -0.35 11.64 -4.40
C ALA A 13 -0.31 10.43 -5.35
N LEU A 14 0.73 9.59 -5.24
CA LEU A 14 0.85 8.34 -5.99
C LEU A 14 -0.31 7.38 -5.72
N SER A 15 -0.68 7.20 -4.45
CA SER A 15 -1.80 6.33 -4.09
C SER A 15 -3.13 6.81 -4.66
N LYS A 16 -3.37 8.14 -4.66
CA LYS A 16 -4.56 8.76 -5.25
C LYS A 16 -4.58 8.61 -6.78
N TYR A 17 -3.44 8.81 -7.41
CA TYR A 17 -3.28 8.61 -8.85
C TYR A 17 -3.64 7.17 -9.26
N LEU A 18 -3.05 6.18 -8.57
CA LEU A 18 -3.33 4.76 -8.84
C LEU A 18 -4.78 4.37 -8.50
N LYS A 19 -5.38 4.98 -7.48
CA LYS A 19 -6.81 4.80 -7.18
C LYS A 19 -7.67 5.25 -8.36
N GLY A 20 -7.35 6.39 -8.99
CA GLY A 20 -8.04 6.87 -10.19
C GLY A 20 -7.90 5.88 -11.36
N GLN A 21 -6.66 5.44 -11.62
CA GLN A 21 -6.37 4.49 -12.71
C GLN A 21 -7.08 3.13 -12.52
N LEU A 22 -7.12 2.60 -11.30
CA LEU A 22 -7.84 1.36 -10.99
C LEU A 22 -9.36 1.54 -11.11
N GLY A 23 -9.89 2.72 -10.76
CA GLY A 23 -11.30 3.06 -10.94
C GLY A 23 -11.77 3.04 -12.40
N GLU A 24 -10.90 3.31 -13.37
CA GLU A 24 -11.20 3.19 -14.80
C GLU A 24 -11.45 1.73 -15.23
N HIS A 25 -11.08 0.75 -14.40
CA HIS A 25 -11.31 -0.69 -14.57
C HIS A 25 -12.40 -1.26 -13.65
N ASP A 26 -13.29 -0.42 -13.12
CA ASP A 26 -14.32 -0.80 -12.14
C ASP A 26 -13.77 -1.44 -10.85
N VAL A 27 -12.53 -1.10 -10.47
CA VAL A 27 -11.88 -1.58 -9.25
C VAL A 27 -11.98 -0.53 -8.16
N GLU A 28 -12.71 -0.84 -7.10
CA GLU A 28 -12.81 0.03 -5.93
C GLU A 28 -11.52 -0.03 -5.09
N VAL A 29 -10.96 1.13 -4.80
CA VAL A 29 -9.77 1.26 -3.95
C VAL A 29 -10.06 2.11 -2.73
N GLU A 30 -9.92 1.54 -1.56
CA GLU A 30 -9.89 2.29 -0.30
C GLU A 30 -8.45 2.57 0.12
N ILE A 31 -8.15 3.81 0.50
CA ILE A 31 -6.85 4.20 1.05
C ILE A 31 -6.94 4.17 2.58
N PHE A 32 -6.11 3.34 3.22
CA PHE A 32 -5.94 3.35 4.67
C PHE A 32 -4.70 4.18 5.01
N ASP A 33 -4.94 5.39 5.49
CA ASP A 33 -3.89 6.34 5.85
C ASP A 33 -3.49 6.17 7.32
N LEU A 34 -2.29 5.68 7.55
CA LEU A 34 -1.75 5.46 8.90
C LEU A 34 -1.45 6.76 9.66
N ALA A 35 -1.38 7.91 8.97
CA ALA A 35 -1.25 9.20 9.62
C ALA A 35 -2.59 9.75 10.09
N GLU A 36 -3.68 9.48 9.36
CA GLU A 36 -5.05 9.85 9.76
C GLU A 36 -5.65 8.83 10.74
N LYS A 37 -5.26 7.57 10.61
CA LYS A 37 -5.70 6.44 11.44
C LYS A 37 -4.51 5.80 12.14
N PRO A 38 -3.90 6.48 13.13
CA PRO A 38 -2.75 5.96 13.83
C PRO A 38 -3.09 4.65 14.55
N ILE A 39 -2.11 3.75 14.59
CA ILE A 39 -2.19 2.48 15.30
C ILE A 39 -1.10 2.40 16.36
N HIS A 40 -1.38 1.73 17.49
CA HIS A 40 -0.36 1.53 18.52
C HIS A 40 0.74 0.58 18.04
N GLN A 41 1.92 0.67 18.64
CA GLN A 41 2.97 -0.32 18.42
C GLN A 41 2.48 -1.70 18.85
N LEU A 42 2.79 -2.71 18.03
CA LEU A 42 2.44 -4.09 18.37
C LEU A 42 3.11 -4.48 19.69
N ASP A 43 2.30 -4.96 20.61
CA ASP A 43 2.73 -5.38 21.95
C ASP A 43 2.11 -6.75 22.29
N PHE A 44 2.91 -7.80 22.21
CA PHE A 44 2.50 -9.15 22.55
C PHE A 44 2.30 -9.36 24.06
N ALA A 45 2.91 -8.51 24.89
CA ALA A 45 2.73 -8.58 26.35
C ALA A 45 1.40 -7.99 26.80
N GLY A 46 0.70 -7.23 25.93
CA GLY A 46 -0.57 -6.60 26.24
C GLY A 46 -0.46 -5.47 27.29
N THR A 47 0.75 -4.91 27.44
CA THR A 47 1.01 -3.83 28.41
C THR A 47 0.64 -2.46 27.89
N THR A 48 0.50 -2.32 26.57
CA THR A 48 0.17 -1.04 25.93
C THR A 48 -1.28 -0.65 26.21
N GLN A 49 -1.46 0.43 26.95
CA GLN A 49 -2.77 1.04 27.19
C GLN A 49 -3.11 2.00 26.04
N ALA A 50 -3.52 1.46 24.90
CA ALA A 50 -4.00 2.27 23.80
C ALA A 50 -5.44 2.73 24.06
N VAL A 51 -5.75 3.98 23.70
CA VAL A 51 -7.13 4.49 23.71
C VAL A 51 -8.00 3.71 22.72
N ASP A 52 -9.30 3.67 22.95
CA ASP A 52 -10.21 2.84 22.16
C ASP A 52 -10.23 3.19 20.66
N GLU A 53 -10.04 4.47 20.32
CA GLU A 53 -9.91 4.92 18.93
C GLU A 53 -8.75 4.19 18.21
N ILE A 54 -7.58 4.14 18.84
CA ILE A 54 -6.39 3.48 18.27
C ILE A 54 -6.61 1.97 18.15
N LYS A 55 -7.26 1.34 19.14
CA LYS A 55 -7.64 -0.09 19.05
C LYS A 55 -8.63 -0.35 17.90
N ASN A 56 -9.58 0.57 17.70
CA ASN A 56 -10.53 0.48 16.58
C ASN A 56 -9.85 0.66 15.23
N ASN A 57 -8.81 1.51 15.14
CA ASN A 57 -8.02 1.66 13.92
C ASN A 57 -7.30 0.35 13.55
N VAL A 58 -6.74 -0.37 14.53
CA VAL A 58 -6.14 -1.71 14.30
C VAL A 58 -7.18 -2.69 13.76
N LYS A 59 -8.34 -2.78 14.41
CA LYS A 59 -9.43 -3.65 13.96
C LYS A 59 -9.90 -3.28 12.55
N SER A 60 -10.02 -1.98 12.27
CA SER A 60 -10.40 -1.49 10.94
C SER A 60 -9.36 -1.88 9.89
N LEU A 61 -8.06 -1.76 10.18
CA LEU A 61 -6.99 -2.21 9.30
C LEU A 61 -7.11 -3.70 9.01
N GLN A 62 -7.27 -4.52 10.04
CA GLN A 62 -7.38 -5.98 9.92
C GLN A 62 -8.59 -6.39 9.08
N ASN A 63 -9.77 -5.84 9.38
CA ASN A 63 -11.00 -6.15 8.64
C ASN A 63 -10.88 -5.78 7.17
N LYS A 64 -10.43 -4.54 6.88
CA LYS A 64 -10.25 -4.08 5.50
C LYS A 64 -9.18 -4.87 4.73
N ALA A 65 -8.10 -5.26 5.39
CA ALA A 65 -7.09 -6.12 4.77
C ALA A 65 -7.63 -7.53 4.52
N MET A 66 -8.51 -8.04 5.38
CA MET A 66 -9.16 -9.34 5.21
C MET A 66 -10.13 -9.33 4.02
N GLU A 67 -10.97 -8.31 3.93
CA GLU A 67 -12.03 -8.17 2.91
C GLU A 67 -11.48 -7.81 1.52
N ALA A 68 -10.29 -7.22 1.44
CA ALA A 68 -9.72 -6.77 0.18
C ALA A 68 -9.29 -7.94 -0.73
N ASP A 69 -9.60 -7.86 -2.03
CA ASP A 69 -9.14 -8.82 -3.05
C ASP A 69 -7.67 -8.61 -3.43
N PHE A 70 -7.13 -7.41 -3.20
CA PHE A 70 -5.73 -7.06 -3.39
C PHE A 70 -5.28 -6.01 -2.38
N LEU A 71 -3.97 -5.88 -2.22
CA LEU A 71 -3.35 -4.86 -1.39
C LEU A 71 -2.36 -4.01 -2.19
N ILE A 72 -2.20 -2.74 -1.83
CA ILE A 72 -1.08 -1.91 -2.28
C ILE A 72 -0.37 -1.39 -1.03
N LEU A 73 0.93 -1.66 -0.92
CA LEU A 73 1.77 -1.17 0.16
C LEU A 73 2.56 0.04 -0.33
N GLY A 74 2.27 1.22 0.25
CA GLY A 74 2.91 2.48 -0.10
C GLY A 74 3.80 3.00 1.04
N THR A 75 5.03 3.39 0.72
CA THR A 75 6.02 3.86 1.70
C THR A 75 6.92 4.94 1.13
N PRO A 76 7.38 5.92 1.94
CA PRO A 76 8.57 6.67 1.59
C PRO A 76 9.82 5.79 1.75
N ASN A 77 10.90 6.19 1.08
CA ASN A 77 12.22 5.62 1.30
C ASN A 77 12.89 6.35 2.47
N TYR A 78 13.04 5.66 3.58
CA TYR A 78 13.81 6.12 4.73
C TYR A 78 15.05 5.25 4.93
N HIS A 79 16.23 5.84 4.67
CA HIS A 79 17.52 5.15 4.83
C HIS A 79 17.61 3.80 4.07
N GLY A 80 17.10 3.77 2.84
CA GLY A 80 17.12 2.56 2.00
C GLY A 80 16.05 1.53 2.37
N SER A 81 15.07 1.88 3.22
CA SER A 81 14.02 0.96 3.63
C SER A 81 12.65 1.64 3.74
N PHE A 82 11.62 0.83 3.95
CA PHE A 82 10.26 1.30 4.21
C PHE A 82 10.14 1.89 5.62
N SER A 83 9.10 2.70 5.84
CA SER A 83 8.87 3.39 7.11
C SER A 83 8.54 2.43 8.26
N GLY A 84 8.96 2.79 9.48
CA GLY A 84 8.62 2.05 10.70
C GLY A 84 7.11 2.01 10.96
N ILE A 85 6.38 3.05 10.55
CA ILE A 85 4.92 3.10 10.68
C ILE A 85 4.26 2.02 9.81
N LEU A 86 4.72 1.85 8.56
CA LEU A 86 4.23 0.77 7.70
C LEU A 86 4.60 -0.60 8.28
N LYS A 87 5.84 -0.76 8.79
CA LYS A 87 6.25 -2.02 9.42
C LYS A 87 5.36 -2.38 10.59
N ASN A 88 5.08 -1.42 11.48
CA ASN A 88 4.17 -1.64 12.60
C ASN A 88 2.77 -2.05 12.14
N ALA A 89 2.22 -1.43 11.07
CA ALA A 89 0.94 -1.84 10.50
C ALA A 89 0.96 -3.29 10.00
N LEU A 90 2.05 -3.68 9.30
CA LEU A 90 2.22 -5.05 8.80
C LEU A 90 2.35 -6.08 9.94
N ASP A 91 2.92 -5.70 11.08
CA ASP A 91 3.05 -6.56 12.25
C ASP A 91 1.71 -6.85 12.95
N HIS A 92 0.69 -6.00 12.75
CA HIS A 92 -0.69 -6.26 13.17
C HIS A 92 -1.48 -7.17 12.22
N LEU A 93 -0.91 -7.49 11.05
CA LEU A 93 -1.50 -8.38 10.06
C LEU A 93 -0.82 -9.76 10.09
N ASN A 94 -1.50 -10.76 9.59
CA ASN A 94 -1.00 -12.13 9.51
C ASN A 94 -1.20 -12.72 8.11
N MET A 95 -0.89 -14.00 7.93
CA MET A 95 -1.00 -14.69 6.65
C MET A 95 -2.41 -14.66 6.07
N ASP A 96 -3.46 -14.70 6.89
CA ASP A 96 -4.85 -14.73 6.40
C ASP A 96 -5.24 -13.46 5.64
N HIS A 97 -4.62 -12.31 6.01
CA HIS A 97 -4.85 -11.03 5.34
C HIS A 97 -4.18 -10.96 3.96
N PHE A 98 -3.14 -11.77 3.71
CA PHE A 98 -2.30 -11.70 2.51
C PHE A 98 -2.38 -12.94 1.61
N LYS A 99 -2.73 -14.10 2.18
CA LYS A 99 -2.64 -15.39 1.50
C LYS A 99 -3.27 -15.35 0.11
N MET A 100 -2.44 -15.62 -0.91
CA MET A 100 -2.80 -15.65 -2.33
C MET A 100 -3.35 -14.34 -2.91
N LYS A 101 -3.32 -13.23 -2.17
CA LYS A 101 -3.74 -11.93 -2.68
C LYS A 101 -2.61 -11.28 -3.48
N PRO A 102 -2.91 -10.63 -4.62
CA PRO A 102 -1.96 -9.78 -5.32
C PRO A 102 -1.61 -8.56 -4.46
N VAL A 103 -0.32 -8.24 -4.39
CA VAL A 103 0.18 -7.11 -3.60
C VAL A 103 1.03 -6.20 -4.48
N GLY A 104 0.55 -5.00 -4.74
CA GLY A 104 1.27 -3.93 -5.40
C GLY A 104 2.21 -3.23 -4.42
N LEU A 105 3.41 -2.84 -4.89
CA LEU A 105 4.42 -2.18 -4.08
C LEU A 105 4.78 -0.83 -4.68
N ILE A 106 4.67 0.25 -3.89
CA ILE A 106 4.98 1.61 -4.32
C ILE A 106 5.84 2.34 -3.31
N CYS A 107 6.79 3.14 -3.76
CA CYS A 107 7.56 4.02 -2.89
C CYS A 107 7.87 5.36 -3.53
N ASN A 108 8.17 6.36 -2.69
CA ASN A 108 8.73 7.63 -3.11
C ASN A 108 10.04 7.91 -2.37
N SER A 109 11.01 8.50 -3.05
CA SER A 109 12.32 8.90 -2.52
C SER A 109 12.55 10.39 -2.71
N GLY A 110 12.99 11.09 -1.66
CA GLY A 110 13.35 12.52 -1.74
C GLY A 110 14.78 12.79 -2.24
N GLY A 111 15.58 11.75 -2.43
CA GLY A 111 16.95 11.81 -2.90
C GLY A 111 17.15 10.96 -4.15
N ILE A 112 18.11 10.04 -4.12
CA ILE A 112 18.31 9.10 -5.24
C ILE A 112 17.12 8.16 -5.32
N VAL A 113 16.55 7.97 -6.53
CA VAL A 113 15.49 6.99 -6.76
C VAL A 113 16.01 5.60 -6.39
N SER A 114 15.34 4.99 -5.44
CA SER A 114 15.73 3.69 -4.90
C SER A 114 14.53 2.77 -4.83
N SER A 115 14.69 1.56 -5.34
CA SER A 115 13.70 0.48 -5.23
C SER A 115 13.95 -0.46 -4.05
N GLU A 116 14.96 -0.21 -3.22
CA GLU A 116 15.33 -1.07 -2.09
C GLU A 116 14.18 -1.27 -1.09
N PRO A 117 13.40 -0.22 -0.70
CA PRO A 117 12.25 -0.43 0.18
C PRO A 117 11.27 -1.45 -0.39
N LEU A 118 11.10 -1.47 -1.72
CA LEU A 118 10.19 -2.39 -2.40
C LEU A 118 10.72 -3.82 -2.38
N SER A 119 12.04 -4.00 -2.50
CA SER A 119 12.69 -5.30 -2.36
C SER A 119 12.51 -5.86 -0.94
N HIS A 120 12.65 -5.04 0.08
CA HIS A 120 12.38 -5.43 1.47
C HIS A 120 10.91 -5.80 1.70
N LEU A 121 9.98 -5.03 1.13
CA LEU A 121 8.54 -5.36 1.21
C LEU A 121 8.20 -6.68 0.50
N ARG A 122 8.88 -7.05 -0.60
CA ARG A 122 8.70 -8.36 -1.26
C ARG A 122 8.98 -9.52 -0.32
N VAL A 123 10.00 -9.40 0.53
CA VAL A 123 10.32 -10.42 1.54
C VAL A 123 9.17 -10.59 2.54
N ILE A 124 8.59 -9.46 3.00
CA ILE A 124 7.47 -9.49 3.94
C ILE A 124 6.22 -10.08 3.28
N VAL A 125 5.88 -9.63 2.07
CA VAL A 125 4.73 -10.15 1.31
C VAL A 125 4.83 -11.66 1.12
N ARG A 126 6.02 -12.15 0.73
CA ARG A 126 6.27 -13.60 0.60
C ARG A 126 6.10 -14.32 1.94
N SER A 127 6.60 -13.76 3.05
CA SER A 127 6.48 -14.35 4.39
C SER A 127 5.02 -14.44 4.84
N LEU A 128 4.17 -13.54 4.36
CA LEU A 128 2.74 -13.51 4.61
C LEU A 128 1.92 -14.28 3.55
N LEU A 129 2.58 -15.04 2.66
CA LEU A 129 1.97 -15.81 1.57
C LEU A 129 1.20 -14.97 0.53
N GLY A 130 1.49 -13.67 0.42
CA GLY A 130 0.99 -12.80 -0.62
C GLY A 130 1.78 -12.94 -1.92
N ILE A 131 1.22 -12.45 -3.02
CA ILE A 131 1.82 -12.46 -4.37
C ILE A 131 2.21 -11.04 -4.73
N ALA A 132 3.47 -10.65 -4.50
CA ALA A 132 3.94 -9.36 -4.96
C ALA A 132 3.91 -9.30 -6.50
N VAL A 133 3.12 -8.37 -7.06
CA VAL A 133 3.04 -8.22 -8.53
C VAL A 133 4.42 -7.90 -9.12
N PRO A 134 4.72 -8.37 -10.33
CA PRO A 134 6.04 -8.18 -10.95
C PRO A 134 6.44 -6.70 -11.07
N THR A 135 5.54 -5.85 -11.57
CA THR A 135 5.79 -4.41 -11.67
C THR A 135 5.67 -3.75 -10.30
N GLN A 136 6.63 -2.90 -10.00
CA GLN A 136 6.64 -2.06 -8.80
C GLN A 136 6.90 -0.61 -9.19
N ILE A 137 6.48 0.34 -8.37
CA ILE A 137 6.58 1.77 -8.67
C ILE A 137 7.48 2.45 -7.65
N ALA A 138 8.56 3.06 -8.14
CA ALA A 138 9.41 3.96 -7.38
C ALA A 138 9.36 5.33 -8.04
N THR A 139 9.05 6.37 -7.29
CA THR A 139 9.01 7.76 -7.73
C THR A 139 10.02 8.60 -6.94
N HIS A 140 10.32 9.78 -7.48
CA HIS A 140 11.12 10.80 -6.86
C HIS A 140 10.29 12.06 -6.61
N ASP A 141 10.71 12.94 -5.71
CA ASP A 141 9.99 14.18 -5.40
C ASP A 141 9.83 15.08 -6.63
N SER A 142 10.78 15.04 -7.59
CA SER A 142 10.71 15.79 -8.85
C SER A 142 9.66 15.31 -9.83
N ASP A 143 9.08 14.13 -9.65
CA ASP A 143 8.03 13.58 -10.51
C ASP A 143 6.65 14.21 -10.20
N TYR A 144 6.62 15.09 -9.20
CA TYR A 144 5.38 15.72 -8.73
C TYR A 144 5.43 17.23 -8.88
N ALA A 145 4.32 17.79 -9.32
CA ALA A 145 4.05 19.22 -9.25
C ALA A 145 3.04 19.54 -8.14
N LYS A 146 2.92 20.83 -7.82
CA LYS A 146 1.96 21.33 -6.83
C LYS A 146 0.92 22.22 -7.49
N LEU A 147 -0.34 22.02 -7.14
CA LEU A 147 -1.40 22.98 -7.40
C LEU A 147 -1.27 24.22 -6.48
N GLU A 148 -2.04 25.28 -6.77
CA GLU A 148 -2.05 26.51 -5.98
C GLU A 148 -2.45 26.27 -4.50
N ASP A 149 -3.29 25.29 -4.23
CA ASP A 149 -3.71 24.87 -2.88
C ASP A 149 -2.67 23.98 -2.17
N GLY A 150 -1.53 23.70 -2.81
CA GLY A 150 -0.46 22.86 -2.27
C GLY A 150 -0.66 21.36 -2.51
N THR A 151 -1.74 20.94 -3.15
CA THR A 151 -1.99 19.54 -3.50
C THR A 151 -0.94 19.03 -4.49
N LEU A 152 -0.31 17.89 -4.14
CA LEU A 152 0.65 17.23 -5.01
C LEU A 152 -0.07 16.37 -6.06
N TYR A 153 0.39 16.43 -7.29
CA TYR A 153 -0.03 15.53 -8.38
C TYR A 153 1.17 15.04 -9.18
N LEU A 154 1.02 13.89 -9.81
CA LEU A 154 2.08 13.29 -10.63
C LEU A 154 2.08 13.93 -12.01
N GLU A 155 3.26 14.40 -12.49
CA GLU A 155 3.39 15.16 -13.74
C GLU A 155 4.03 14.35 -14.88
N ASP A 156 4.75 13.28 -14.57
CA ASP A 156 5.60 12.58 -15.53
C ASP A 156 4.83 11.68 -16.50
N ASN A 157 5.04 11.93 -17.82
CA ASN A 157 4.48 11.11 -18.90
C ASN A 157 5.17 9.73 -19.06
N GLU A 158 6.46 9.59 -18.71
CA GLU A 158 7.16 8.30 -18.76
C GLU A 158 6.62 7.32 -17.71
N PHE A 159 6.11 7.86 -16.61
CA PHE A 159 5.49 7.11 -15.55
C PHE A 159 4.19 6.41 -15.98
N GLN A 160 3.47 6.94 -16.98
CA GLN A 160 2.18 6.40 -17.42
C GLN A 160 2.27 4.96 -17.90
N LEU A 161 3.33 4.59 -18.64
CA LEU A 161 3.50 3.20 -19.10
C LEU A 161 3.68 2.24 -17.93
N ARG A 162 4.51 2.63 -16.94
CA ARG A 162 4.77 1.78 -15.77
C ARG A 162 3.57 1.66 -14.86
N SER A 163 2.83 2.74 -14.65
CA SER A 163 1.59 2.72 -13.87
C SER A 163 0.52 1.88 -14.55
N LYS A 164 0.39 1.99 -15.87
CA LYS A 164 -0.52 1.14 -16.65
C LYS A 164 -0.18 -0.35 -16.49
N LEU A 165 1.08 -0.74 -16.67
CA LEU A 165 1.51 -2.14 -16.45
C LEU A 165 1.22 -2.63 -15.03
N PHE A 166 1.43 -1.78 -14.03
CA PHE A 166 1.13 -2.09 -12.63
C PHE A 166 -0.37 -2.33 -12.42
N VAL A 167 -1.21 -1.43 -12.94
CA VAL A 167 -2.68 -1.52 -12.87
C VAL A 167 -3.16 -2.77 -13.61
N ASP A 168 -2.73 -2.98 -14.87
CA ASP A 168 -3.10 -4.14 -15.68
C ASP A 168 -2.78 -5.46 -14.96
N GLN A 169 -1.63 -5.54 -14.26
CA GLN A 169 -1.27 -6.72 -13.48
C GLN A 169 -2.20 -6.94 -12.30
N ILE A 170 -2.51 -5.89 -11.50
CA ILE A 170 -3.44 -6.01 -10.38
C ILE A 170 -4.81 -6.46 -10.88
N VAL A 171 -5.35 -5.79 -11.91
CA VAL A 171 -6.64 -6.13 -12.51
C VAL A 171 -6.64 -7.58 -13.00
N SER A 172 -5.60 -7.99 -13.74
CA SER A 172 -5.48 -9.36 -14.25
C SER A 172 -5.46 -10.40 -13.12
N PHE A 173 -4.74 -10.13 -12.03
CA PHE A 173 -4.70 -11.04 -10.88
C PHE A 173 -6.07 -11.13 -10.17
N VAL A 174 -6.80 -10.02 -10.06
CA VAL A 174 -8.12 -10.00 -9.42
C VAL A 174 -9.17 -10.70 -10.30
N THR A 175 -9.18 -10.40 -11.60
CA THR A 175 -10.22 -10.92 -12.52
C THR A 175 -9.97 -12.35 -13.00
N ASN A 176 -8.70 -12.77 -13.13
CA ASN A 176 -8.33 -14.08 -13.67
C ASN A 176 -7.71 -15.00 -12.60
N SER A 177 -7.86 -14.68 -11.31
CA SER A 177 -7.30 -15.48 -10.24
C SER A 177 -7.87 -16.90 -10.29
N PRO A 178 -7.05 -17.96 -10.54
CA PRO A 178 -7.50 -19.33 -10.37
C PRO A 178 -7.82 -19.67 -8.90
N TYR A 179 -7.54 -18.74 -8.00
CA TYR A 179 -7.75 -18.82 -6.55
C TYR A 179 -8.92 -17.93 -6.08
N ALA A 180 -9.67 -17.30 -6.98
CA ALA A 180 -11.01 -16.78 -6.70
C ALA A 180 -11.96 -17.96 -6.44
N VAL A 181 -11.56 -18.82 -5.51
CA VAL A 181 -12.46 -19.87 -4.98
C VAL A 181 -13.45 -19.12 -4.11
N SER A 182 -14.68 -19.06 -4.59
CA SER A 182 -15.80 -18.71 -3.73
C SER A 182 -15.77 -19.62 -2.50
N TYR A 183 -15.35 -19.08 -1.37
CA TYR A 183 -15.69 -19.68 -0.09
C TYR A 183 -17.18 -19.48 0.12
N THR A 184 -17.98 -20.27 -0.58
CA THR A 184 -19.38 -20.51 -0.18
C THR A 184 -19.32 -21.38 1.05
N HIS A 185 -19.53 -20.76 2.19
CA HIS A 185 -19.87 -21.44 3.43
C HIS A 185 -21.34 -21.86 3.42
#